data_091b0d8b9d83f00e1699c1e7217acfee
#
_entry.id   091b0d8b9d83f00e1699c1e7217acfee
#
_cell.length_a   1.000
_cell.length_b   1.000
_cell.length_c   1.000
_cell.angle_alpha   90.00
_cell.angle_beta   90.00
_cell.angle_gamma   90.00
#
_symmetry.space_group_name_H-M   'P 1'
#
loop_
_entity.id
_entity.type
_entity.pdbx_description
1 polymer ?
#
loop_
_entity_poly.entity_id
_entity_poly.type
_entity_poly.pdbx_seq_one_letter_code
_entity_poly.pdbx_strand_id
1 'polypeptide(L)'
;MLNDPELLTFSIPDPGQPSSAYRIACWQWGSANTAGTVLCVHGLTRNGRDFDALAKTLSYNYRVLCPDMPGRGKSEWLVNPAGYNNPAYVAAILFMLGKLGIRQPLHWIGTSMGGVLGMLAANSAPGLIRTLVLNDVGAVVPAAGVARI
;
A
#
# COMPACT_ATOMS: atom_id res chain seq x y z
N MET A 1 15.96 -20.74 3.81
CA MET A 1 14.81 -20.82 2.89
C MET A 1 14.03 -19.55 3.04
N LEU A 2 13.70 -18.86 1.95
CA LEU A 2 12.80 -17.71 1.99
C LEU A 2 11.41 -18.26 2.29
N ASN A 3 10.88 -17.88 3.45
CA ASN A 3 9.57 -18.31 3.91
C ASN A 3 8.47 -17.70 3.02
N ASP A 4 7.30 -18.33 3.03
CA ASP A 4 6.08 -17.72 2.50
C ASP A 4 5.80 -16.40 3.25
N PRO A 5 5.07 -15.46 2.63
CA PRO A 5 4.78 -14.19 3.28
C PRO A 5 3.91 -14.40 4.51
N GLU A 6 4.16 -13.59 5.53
CA GLU A 6 3.29 -13.47 6.69
C GLU A 6 2.10 -12.58 6.35
N LEU A 7 0.90 -13.00 6.75
CA LEU A 7 -0.31 -12.18 6.63
C LEU A 7 -0.50 -11.37 7.91
N LEU A 8 -0.33 -10.07 7.80
CA LEU A 8 -0.65 -9.10 8.85
C LEU A 8 -2.04 -8.51 8.62
N THR A 9 -2.73 -8.16 9.72
CA THR A 9 -4.04 -7.49 9.64
C THR A 9 -4.10 -6.29 10.56
N PHE A 10 -4.76 -5.23 10.10
CA PHE A 10 -4.87 -3.96 10.80
C PHE A 10 -6.32 -3.50 10.81
N SER A 11 -6.83 -3.11 11.97
CA SER A 11 -8.13 -2.45 12.10
C SER A 11 -7.93 -0.96 11.84
N ILE A 12 -8.52 -0.48 10.74
CA ILE A 12 -8.44 0.91 10.28
C ILE A 12 -9.74 1.62 10.62
N PRO A 13 -9.71 2.81 11.23
CA PRO A 13 -10.92 3.61 11.43
C PRO A 13 -11.61 3.90 10.11
N ASP A 14 -12.94 3.71 10.04
CA ASP A 14 -13.72 4.01 8.84
C ASP A 14 -13.87 5.52 8.70
N PRO A 15 -13.40 6.13 7.60
CA PRO A 15 -13.49 7.58 7.43
C PRO A 15 -14.94 8.09 7.34
N GLY A 16 -15.87 7.24 6.93
CA GLY A 16 -17.30 7.56 6.84
C GLY A 16 -18.11 7.28 8.09
N GLN A 17 -17.56 6.53 9.05
CA GLN A 17 -18.19 6.14 10.30
C GLN A 17 -17.17 6.05 11.44
N PRO A 18 -16.90 7.13 12.17
CA PRO A 18 -15.85 7.17 13.21
C PRO A 18 -16.00 6.12 14.32
N SER A 19 -17.21 5.56 14.51
CA SER A 19 -17.49 4.49 15.48
C SER A 19 -17.24 3.08 14.94
N SER A 20 -16.90 2.95 13.67
CA SER A 20 -16.62 1.67 13.02
C SER A 20 -15.19 1.60 12.50
N ALA A 21 -14.75 0.39 12.22
CA ALA A 21 -13.45 0.09 11.65
C ALA A 21 -13.59 -1.03 10.63
N TYR A 22 -12.68 -1.09 9.67
CA TYR A 22 -12.56 -2.18 8.71
C TYR A 22 -11.15 -2.75 8.76
N ARG A 23 -11.00 -3.99 8.33
CA ARG A 23 -9.72 -4.68 8.34
C ARG A 23 -8.99 -4.54 7.01
N ILE A 24 -7.73 -4.09 7.08
CA ILE A 24 -6.76 -4.19 5.97
C ILE A 24 -5.83 -5.37 6.21
N ALA A 25 -5.61 -6.16 5.18
CA ALA A 25 -4.59 -7.20 5.10
C ALA A 25 -3.32 -6.65 4.45
N CYS A 26 -2.17 -7.14 4.91
CA CYS A 26 -0.86 -6.80 4.35
C CYS A 26 0.04 -8.02 4.34
N TRP A 27 0.57 -8.38 3.20
CA TRP A 27 1.52 -9.46 3.05
C TRP A 27 2.93 -8.96 3.34
N GLN A 28 3.60 -9.56 4.32
CA GLN A 28 4.96 -9.20 4.70
C GLN A 28 5.93 -10.27 4.25
N TRP A 29 6.99 -9.83 3.58
CA TRP A 29 8.16 -10.61 3.24
C TRP A 29 9.39 -10.06 3.98
N GLY A 30 10.31 -10.96 4.39
CA GLY A 30 11.48 -10.55 5.16
C GLY A 30 11.14 -10.16 6.60
N SER A 31 12.12 -9.62 7.31
CA SER A 31 12.00 -9.26 8.73
C SER A 31 12.12 -7.76 8.98
N ALA A 32 11.77 -7.33 10.20
CA ALA A 32 11.90 -5.92 10.60
C ALA A 32 13.37 -5.46 10.75
N ASN A 33 14.31 -6.40 10.92
CA ASN A 33 15.74 -6.11 11.16
C ASN A 33 16.54 -6.11 9.87
N THR A 34 16.13 -5.33 8.88
CA THR A 34 16.76 -5.25 7.55
C THR A 34 17.21 -3.83 7.23
N ALA A 35 17.84 -3.64 6.06
CA ALA A 35 18.37 -2.34 5.61
C ALA A 35 17.31 -1.25 5.42
N GLY A 36 16.01 -1.60 5.45
CA GLY A 36 14.90 -0.66 5.31
C GLY A 36 13.60 -1.35 4.93
N THR A 37 12.57 -0.55 4.69
CA THR A 37 11.25 -1.02 4.29
C THR A 37 10.94 -0.66 2.84
N VAL A 38 10.41 -1.62 2.08
CA VAL A 38 9.81 -1.41 0.76
C VAL A 38 8.31 -1.64 0.89
N LEU A 39 7.52 -0.67 0.44
CA LEU A 39 6.07 -0.77 0.35
C LEU A 39 5.67 -0.94 -1.12
N CYS A 40 4.99 -2.04 -1.45
CA CYS A 40 4.51 -2.34 -2.79
C CYS A 40 2.99 -2.19 -2.84
N VAL A 41 2.49 -1.23 -3.63
CA VAL A 41 1.05 -0.92 -3.71
C VAL A 41 0.51 -1.22 -5.09
N HIS A 42 -0.52 -2.08 -5.13
CA HIS A 42 -1.08 -2.64 -6.35
C HIS A 42 -2.00 -1.68 -7.13
N GLY A 43 -2.32 -2.04 -8.37
CA GLY A 43 -3.28 -1.35 -9.22
C GLY A 43 -4.74 -1.58 -8.81
N LEU A 44 -5.67 -0.85 -9.45
CA LEU A 44 -7.07 -0.73 -9.07
C LEU A 44 -7.79 -2.07 -8.86
N THR A 45 -7.61 -3.03 -9.77
CA THR A 45 -8.33 -4.32 -9.79
C THR A 45 -7.49 -5.48 -9.26
N ARG A 46 -6.33 -5.19 -8.67
CA ARG A 46 -5.34 -6.18 -8.25
C ARG A 46 -5.29 -6.31 -6.72
N ASN A 47 -4.27 -6.98 -6.20
CA ASN A 47 -4.02 -7.15 -4.77
C ASN A 47 -2.52 -7.28 -4.48
N GLY A 48 -2.14 -7.32 -3.22
CA GLY A 48 -0.74 -7.34 -2.79
C GLY A 48 0.06 -8.55 -3.30
N ARG A 49 -0.60 -9.68 -3.62
CA ARG A 49 0.08 -10.88 -4.13
C ARG A 49 0.65 -10.74 -5.54
N ASP A 50 0.29 -9.66 -6.27
CA ASP A 50 0.92 -9.34 -7.56
C ASP A 50 2.43 -9.12 -7.43
N PHE A 51 2.88 -8.76 -6.24
CA PHE A 51 4.29 -8.48 -5.97
C PHE A 51 5.08 -9.69 -5.44
N ASP A 52 4.50 -10.88 -5.35
CA ASP A 52 5.15 -12.04 -4.69
C ASP A 52 6.56 -12.31 -5.20
N ALA A 53 6.77 -12.35 -6.52
CA ALA A 53 8.09 -12.62 -7.10
C ALA A 53 9.10 -11.50 -6.77
N LEU A 54 8.67 -10.24 -6.91
CA LEU A 54 9.49 -9.08 -6.59
C LEU A 54 9.77 -9.00 -5.09
N ALA A 55 8.73 -9.14 -4.27
CA ALA A 55 8.84 -9.06 -2.82
C ALA A 55 9.75 -10.16 -2.25
N LYS A 56 9.65 -11.38 -2.78
CA LYS A 56 10.54 -12.48 -2.43
C LYS A 56 12.00 -12.13 -2.71
N THR A 57 12.29 -11.53 -3.86
CA THR A 57 13.65 -11.12 -4.23
C THR A 57 14.16 -10.00 -3.34
N LEU A 58 13.35 -8.97 -3.11
CA LEU A 58 13.73 -7.83 -2.27
C LEU A 58 13.88 -8.20 -0.79
N SER A 59 13.18 -9.24 -0.33
CA SER A 59 13.19 -9.66 1.08
C SER A 59 14.52 -10.21 1.60
N TYR A 60 15.48 -10.46 0.72
CA TYR A 60 16.85 -10.77 1.15
C TYR A 60 17.52 -9.60 1.91
N ASN A 61 17.17 -8.36 1.56
CA ASN A 61 17.78 -7.15 2.12
C ASN A 61 16.79 -6.19 2.78
N TYR A 62 15.49 -6.33 2.50
CA TYR A 62 14.44 -5.40 2.94
C TYR A 62 13.29 -6.12 3.62
N ARG A 63 12.62 -5.41 4.52
CA ARG A 63 11.25 -5.74 4.90
C ARG A 63 10.33 -5.27 3.78
N VAL A 64 9.59 -6.17 3.15
CA VAL A 64 8.67 -5.82 2.06
C VAL A 64 7.24 -5.96 2.53
N LEU A 65 6.44 -4.93 2.33
CA LEU A 65 5.03 -4.84 2.71
C LEU A 65 4.17 -4.68 1.45
N CYS A 66 3.20 -5.56 1.28
CA CYS A 66 2.30 -5.57 0.12
C CYS A 66 0.85 -5.55 0.65
N PRO A 67 0.27 -4.36 0.96
CA PRO A 67 -1.10 -4.28 1.44
C PRO A 67 -2.11 -4.60 0.34
N ASP A 68 -3.22 -5.19 0.75
CA ASP A 68 -4.43 -5.27 -0.05
C ASP A 68 -5.28 -4.03 0.24
N MET A 69 -5.57 -3.21 -0.77
CA MET A 69 -6.43 -2.04 -0.59
C MET A 69 -7.87 -2.46 -0.25
N PRO A 70 -8.67 -1.60 0.40
CA PRO A 70 -10.05 -1.94 0.78
C PRO A 70 -10.85 -2.58 -0.36
N GLY A 71 -11.55 -3.68 -0.06
CA GLY A 71 -12.34 -4.45 -1.03
C GLY A 71 -11.53 -5.32 -2.00
N ARG A 72 -10.20 -5.48 -1.80
CA ARG A 72 -9.33 -6.34 -2.62
C ARG A 72 -8.63 -7.37 -1.75
N GLY A 73 -8.28 -8.49 -2.36
CA GLY A 73 -7.54 -9.55 -1.71
C GLY A 73 -8.18 -10.05 -0.42
N LYS A 74 -7.47 -9.92 0.70
CA LYS A 74 -7.93 -10.32 2.04
C LYS A 74 -8.43 -9.15 2.90
N SER A 75 -8.44 -7.92 2.35
CA SER A 75 -9.00 -6.76 3.03
C SER A 75 -10.52 -6.75 2.96
N GLU A 76 -11.16 -6.18 3.98
CA GLU A 76 -12.62 -6.06 4.03
C GLU A 76 -13.14 -5.03 3.05
N TRP A 77 -14.41 -5.20 2.67
CA TRP A 77 -15.16 -4.22 1.92
C TRP A 77 -15.60 -3.09 2.85
N LEU A 78 -15.57 -1.87 2.32
CA LEU A 78 -16.14 -0.73 3.03
C LEU A 78 -17.67 -0.76 2.93
N VAL A 79 -18.32 -0.49 4.04
CA VAL A 79 -19.80 -0.37 4.09
C VAL A 79 -20.27 0.86 3.32
N ASN A 80 -19.52 1.97 3.47
CA ASN A 80 -19.81 3.21 2.75
C ASN A 80 -18.99 3.29 1.44
N PRO A 81 -19.66 3.23 0.26
CA PRO A 81 -18.97 3.33 -1.04
C PRO A 81 -18.15 4.63 -1.21
N ALA A 82 -18.51 5.71 -0.53
CA ALA A 82 -17.77 6.97 -0.59
C ALA A 82 -16.35 6.87 -0.02
N GLY A 83 -16.05 5.83 0.78
CA GLY A 83 -14.71 5.53 1.27
C GLY A 83 -13.74 4.97 0.22
N TYR A 84 -14.24 4.56 -0.95
CA TYR A 84 -13.39 4.09 -2.06
C TYR A 84 -12.81 5.27 -2.84
N ASN A 85 -11.84 5.96 -2.24
CA ASN A 85 -11.18 7.11 -2.83
C ASN A 85 -9.70 7.16 -2.44
N ASN A 86 -8.88 7.85 -3.24
CA ASN A 86 -7.44 7.91 -3.04
C ASN A 86 -7.01 8.51 -1.69
N PRO A 87 -7.60 9.62 -1.20
CA PRO A 87 -7.26 10.13 0.12
C PRO A 87 -7.49 9.13 1.25
N ALA A 88 -8.61 8.40 1.23
CA ALA A 88 -8.89 7.37 2.23
C ALA A 88 -7.89 6.21 2.17
N TYR A 89 -7.47 5.80 0.97
CA TYR A 89 -6.46 4.76 0.79
C TYR A 89 -5.09 5.20 1.33
N VAL A 90 -4.69 6.44 1.05
CA VAL A 90 -3.43 6.99 1.61
C VAL A 90 -3.51 7.04 3.12
N ALA A 91 -4.61 7.52 3.70
CA ALA A 91 -4.80 7.56 5.15
C ALA A 91 -4.71 6.17 5.78
N ALA A 92 -5.31 5.15 5.16
CA ALA A 92 -5.23 3.77 5.62
C ALA A 92 -3.80 3.22 5.59
N ILE A 93 -3.05 3.48 4.52
CA ILE A 93 -1.64 3.08 4.41
C ILE A 93 -0.82 3.78 5.51
N LEU A 94 -0.97 5.09 5.68
CA LEU A 94 -0.23 5.84 6.72
C LEU A 94 -0.55 5.32 8.12
N PHE A 95 -1.82 5.01 8.39
CA PHE A 95 -2.23 4.42 9.66
C PHE A 95 -1.58 3.05 9.88
N MET A 96 -1.59 2.18 8.88
CA MET A 96 -0.94 0.87 8.92
C MET A 96 0.56 1.00 9.20
N LEU A 97 1.26 1.89 8.49
CA LEU A 97 2.68 2.14 8.70
C LEU A 97 2.97 2.63 10.12
N GLY A 98 2.11 3.50 10.64
CA GLY A 98 2.18 3.96 12.04
C GLY A 98 2.02 2.82 13.04
N LYS A 99 1.08 1.89 12.81
CA LYS A 99 0.90 0.69 13.65
C LYS A 99 2.09 -0.26 13.60
N LEU A 100 2.79 -0.31 12.47
CA LEU A 100 4.03 -1.09 12.32
C LEU A 100 5.27 -0.40 12.91
N GLY A 101 5.12 0.81 13.44
CA GLY A 101 6.22 1.61 13.99
C GLY A 101 7.23 2.08 12.96
N ILE A 102 6.85 2.13 11.68
CA ILE A 102 7.73 2.57 10.59
C ILE A 102 7.82 4.10 10.62
N ARG A 103 8.97 4.59 11.07
CA ARG A 103 9.26 6.03 11.23
C ARG A 103 10.40 6.51 10.33
N GLN A 104 11.12 5.58 9.70
CA GLN A 104 12.22 5.88 8.78
C GLN A 104 11.69 6.00 7.36
N PRO A 105 12.33 6.82 6.51
CA PRO A 105 11.95 6.91 5.11
C PRO A 105 12.01 5.54 4.44
N LEU A 106 10.95 5.21 3.71
CA LEU A 106 10.78 3.93 3.02
C LEU A 106 10.89 4.07 1.50
N HIS A 107 11.05 2.93 0.82
CA HIS A 107 10.94 2.85 -0.63
C HIS A 107 9.51 2.46 -1.00
N TRP A 108 8.89 3.18 -1.94
CA TRP A 108 7.54 2.92 -2.42
C TRP A 108 7.58 2.47 -3.86
N ILE A 109 6.98 1.32 -4.16
CA ILE A 109 6.80 0.80 -5.51
C ILE A 109 5.29 0.75 -5.75
N GLY A 110 4.80 1.56 -6.67
CA GLY A 110 3.37 1.65 -6.97
C GLY A 110 3.06 1.33 -8.42
N THR A 111 2.11 0.42 -8.64
CA THR A 111 1.60 0.11 -9.97
C THR A 111 0.28 0.84 -10.21
N SER A 112 0.18 1.61 -11.29
CA SER A 112 -1.03 2.33 -11.69
C SER A 112 -1.61 3.14 -10.51
N MET A 113 -2.79 2.78 -9.97
CA MET A 113 -3.37 3.38 -8.76
C MET A 113 -2.35 3.47 -7.62
N GLY A 114 -1.57 2.41 -7.38
CA GLY A 114 -0.55 2.39 -6.33
C GLY A 114 0.54 3.45 -6.51
N GLY A 115 0.86 3.81 -7.74
CA GLY A 115 1.76 4.92 -8.07
C GLY A 115 1.13 6.28 -7.78
N VAL A 116 -0.15 6.46 -8.11
CA VAL A 116 -0.92 7.68 -7.77
C VAL A 116 -0.97 7.85 -6.25
N LEU A 117 -1.24 6.78 -5.51
CA LEU A 117 -1.25 6.81 -4.04
C LEU A 117 0.14 7.18 -3.47
N GLY A 118 1.22 6.70 -4.10
CA GLY A 118 2.58 7.06 -3.71
C GLY A 118 2.89 8.56 -3.91
N MET A 119 2.45 9.15 -5.02
CA MET A 119 2.57 10.60 -5.25
C MET A 119 1.79 11.40 -4.22
N LEU A 120 0.56 11.00 -3.92
CA LEU A 120 -0.27 11.64 -2.89
C LEU A 120 0.34 11.50 -1.49
N ALA A 121 0.86 10.32 -1.15
CA ALA A 121 1.52 10.09 0.12
C ALA A 121 2.79 10.93 0.27
N ALA A 122 3.60 11.08 -0.79
CA ALA A 122 4.78 11.92 -0.79
C ALA A 122 4.44 13.40 -0.52
N ASN A 123 3.30 13.87 -1.06
CA ASN A 123 2.81 15.22 -0.81
C ASN A 123 2.22 15.39 0.60
N SER A 124 1.52 14.39 1.12
CA SER A 124 0.82 14.46 2.41
C SER A 124 1.74 14.23 3.61
N ALA A 125 2.81 13.47 3.41
CA ALA A 125 3.79 13.12 4.45
C ALA A 125 5.23 13.33 3.94
N PRO A 126 5.69 14.60 3.84
CA PRO A 126 7.04 14.91 3.39
C PRO A 126 8.10 14.16 4.23
N GLY A 127 9.07 13.56 3.55
CA GLY A 127 10.13 12.77 4.19
C GLY A 127 9.79 11.30 4.47
N LEU A 128 8.54 10.87 4.27
CA LEU A 128 8.17 9.45 4.43
C LEU A 128 8.78 8.57 3.32
N ILE A 129 8.82 9.07 2.10
CA ILE A 129 9.27 8.30 0.94
C ILE A 129 10.68 8.74 0.54
N ARG A 130 11.63 7.80 0.59
CA ARG A 130 13.00 7.98 0.11
C ARG A 130 13.10 7.82 -1.41
N THR A 131 12.40 6.82 -1.94
CA THR A 131 12.38 6.50 -3.36
C THR A 131 10.96 6.11 -3.77
N LEU A 132 10.46 6.71 -4.82
CA LEU A 132 9.17 6.38 -5.42
C LEU A 132 9.39 5.80 -6.80
N VAL A 133 9.02 4.52 -6.97
CA VAL A 133 9.00 3.84 -8.26
C VAL A 133 7.57 3.83 -8.79
N LEU A 134 7.37 4.42 -9.95
CA LEU A 134 6.10 4.48 -10.66
C LEU A 134 6.11 3.44 -11.78
N ASN A 135 5.25 2.44 -11.68
CA ASN A 135 5.06 1.42 -12.69
C ASN A 135 3.69 1.59 -13.34
N ASP A 136 3.66 1.66 -14.67
CA ASP A 136 2.45 1.82 -15.48
C ASP A 136 1.62 3.08 -15.14
N VAL A 137 2.28 4.13 -14.70
CA VAL A 137 1.70 5.46 -14.48
C VAL A 137 2.82 6.51 -14.48
N GLY A 138 2.54 7.68 -15.04
CA GLY A 138 3.44 8.83 -15.01
C GLY A 138 2.99 9.90 -14.01
N ALA A 139 3.81 10.95 -13.87
CA ALA A 139 3.46 12.13 -13.07
C ALA A 139 2.26 12.92 -13.64
N VAL A 140 1.97 12.73 -14.91
CA VAL A 140 0.78 13.25 -15.60
C VAL A 140 -0.10 12.08 -16.00
N VAL A 141 -1.34 12.08 -15.53
CA VAL A 141 -2.34 11.05 -15.84
C VAL A 141 -3.39 11.67 -16.77
N PRO A 142 -3.37 11.36 -18.08
CA PRO A 142 -4.34 11.91 -19.03
C PRO A 142 -5.76 11.45 -18.69
N ALA A 143 -6.73 12.39 -18.67
CA ALA A 143 -8.13 12.07 -18.38
C ALA A 143 -8.71 11.00 -19.32
N ALA A 144 -8.32 11.02 -20.61
CA ALA A 144 -8.72 10.01 -21.59
C ALA A 144 -8.22 8.59 -21.27
N GLY A 145 -7.08 8.46 -20.54
CA GLY A 145 -6.57 7.18 -20.07
C GLY A 145 -7.41 6.63 -18.91
N VAL A 146 -7.81 7.51 -17.99
CA VAL A 146 -8.65 7.14 -16.83
C VAL A 146 -10.07 6.74 -17.26
N ALA A 147 -10.61 7.37 -18.29
CA ALA A 147 -11.97 7.09 -18.79
C ALA A 147 -12.14 5.67 -19.41
N ARG A 148 -11.05 4.92 -19.56
CA ARG A 148 -11.07 3.54 -20.11
C ARG A 148 -11.06 2.46 -19.03
N ILE A 149 -10.93 2.85 -17.77
CA ILE A 149 -10.89 1.96 -16.60
C ILE A 149 -12.25 1.97 -15.91
#